data_619debfe8176d2b733121725c44ca3ae
#
_entry.id   619debfe8176d2b733121725c44ca3ae
#
_cell.length_a   1.000
_cell.length_b   1.000
_cell.length_c   1.000
_cell.angle_alpha   90.00
_cell.angle_beta   90.00
_cell.angle_gamma   90.00
#
_symmetry.space_group_name_H-M   'P 1'
#
loop_
_entity.id
_entity.type
_entity.pdbx_description
1 polymer ?
#
loop_
_entity_poly.entity_id
_entity_poly.type
_entity_poly.pdbx_seq_one_letter_code
_entity_poly.pdbx_strand_id
1 'polypeptide(L)'
;MSYTKISDKIERVDARTKARGEAKYVCDLTFPEMQYAYMVRSTCPRGKILKIDVPQMPKGYRFISAEDIPEKGKNELWMISKDWRAFAKDYVLYVGETIGLVVGPDRTVLKNLRDNIHVE
;
A
#
# COMPACT_ATOMS: atom_id res chain seq x y z
N MET A 1 28.28 -13.00 -36.51
CA MET A 1 27.61 -12.22 -35.43
C MET A 1 28.34 -10.89 -35.31
N SER A 2 27.69 -9.78 -35.63
CA SER A 2 28.27 -8.45 -35.43
C SER A 2 28.12 -8.09 -33.95
N TYR A 3 29.23 -7.92 -33.27
CA TYR A 3 29.21 -7.48 -31.87
C TYR A 3 28.98 -5.97 -31.87
N THR A 4 27.90 -5.55 -31.19
CA THR A 4 27.60 -4.14 -30.93
C THR A 4 28.67 -3.56 -30.01
N LYS A 5 29.31 -2.47 -30.40
CA LYS A 5 30.29 -1.80 -29.52
C LYS A 5 29.57 -1.08 -28.39
N ILE A 6 30.23 -0.95 -27.22
CA ILE A 6 29.67 -0.22 -26.06
C ILE A 6 29.27 1.23 -26.42
N SER A 7 29.97 1.81 -27.42
CA SER A 7 29.71 3.18 -27.93
C SER A 7 28.55 3.28 -28.95
N ASP A 8 27.98 2.13 -29.38
CA ASP A 8 26.91 2.17 -30.36
C ASP A 8 25.61 2.70 -29.67
N LYS A 9 24.91 3.57 -30.39
CA LYS A 9 23.59 4.06 -29.95
C LYS A 9 22.60 2.92 -30.03
N ILE A 10 22.31 2.33 -28.88
CA ILE A 10 21.23 1.34 -28.74
C ILE A 10 19.97 2.09 -28.31
N GLU A 11 18.94 2.05 -29.14
CA GLU A 11 17.65 2.65 -28.79
C GLU A 11 17.02 1.83 -27.65
N ARG A 12 16.61 2.53 -26.59
CA ARG A 12 15.90 1.91 -25.49
C ARG A 12 14.56 1.33 -25.97
N VAL A 13 14.24 0.09 -25.61
CA VAL A 13 13.07 -0.65 -26.10
C VAL A 13 11.75 0.11 -25.85
N ASP A 14 11.64 0.83 -24.74
CA ASP A 14 10.44 1.58 -24.34
C ASP A 14 10.53 3.09 -24.63
N ALA A 15 11.57 3.57 -25.35
CA ALA A 15 11.78 5.00 -25.56
C ALA A 15 10.63 5.65 -26.33
N ARG A 16 10.14 4.99 -27.38
CA ARG A 16 9.07 5.53 -28.23
C ARG A 16 7.74 5.61 -27.51
N THR A 17 7.35 4.56 -26.78
CA THR A 17 6.10 4.53 -26.01
C THR A 17 6.10 5.56 -24.89
N LYS A 18 7.24 5.75 -24.23
CA LYS A 18 7.40 6.78 -23.20
C LYS A 18 7.36 8.19 -23.78
N ALA A 19 8.04 8.43 -24.88
CA ALA A 19 8.05 9.75 -25.55
C ALA A 19 6.66 10.16 -26.06
N ARG A 20 5.79 9.20 -26.38
CA ARG A 20 4.41 9.43 -26.82
C ARG A 20 3.39 9.48 -25.67
N GLY A 21 3.81 9.23 -24.44
CA GLY A 21 2.89 9.11 -23.31
C GLY A 21 2.00 7.86 -23.33
N GLU A 22 2.34 6.87 -24.15
CA GLU A 22 1.59 5.61 -24.31
C GLU A 22 2.02 4.54 -23.31
N ALA A 23 3.14 4.74 -22.61
CA ALA A 23 3.66 3.82 -21.62
C ALA A 23 2.75 3.80 -20.38
N LYS A 24 2.16 2.64 -20.10
CA LYS A 24 1.32 2.42 -18.90
C LYS A 24 2.18 2.01 -17.72
N TYR A 25 1.98 2.69 -16.61
CA TYR A 25 2.54 2.34 -15.31
C TYR A 25 1.48 1.60 -14.47
N VAL A 26 1.91 0.99 -13.37
CA VAL A 26 0.99 0.24 -12.49
C VAL A 26 -0.17 1.11 -12.00
N CYS A 27 0.07 2.40 -11.75
CA CYS A 27 -0.97 3.34 -11.32
C CYS A 27 -2.01 3.69 -12.40
N ASP A 28 -1.69 3.43 -13.69
CA ASP A 28 -2.58 3.68 -14.82
C ASP A 28 -3.43 2.45 -15.19
N LEU A 29 -3.14 1.32 -14.54
CA LEU A 29 -3.88 0.08 -14.80
C LEU A 29 -5.23 0.14 -14.09
N THR A 30 -6.27 -0.21 -14.84
CA THR A 30 -7.64 -0.35 -14.31
C THR A 30 -8.21 -1.69 -14.75
N PHE A 31 -8.89 -2.35 -13.83
CA PHE A 31 -9.54 -3.63 -14.06
C PHE A 31 -11.01 -3.57 -13.63
N PRO A 32 -11.91 -4.39 -14.21
CA PRO A 32 -13.25 -4.53 -13.70
C PRO A 32 -13.24 -4.90 -12.21
N GLU A 33 -14.11 -4.28 -11.42
CA GLU A 33 -14.24 -4.52 -9.97
C GLU A 33 -12.96 -4.24 -9.15
N MET A 34 -12.00 -3.48 -9.71
CA MET A 34 -10.78 -3.12 -9.02
C MET A 34 -11.08 -2.35 -7.73
N GLN A 35 -10.41 -2.73 -6.66
CA GLN A 35 -10.47 -2.04 -5.38
C GLN A 35 -9.16 -1.29 -5.14
N TYR A 36 -9.28 -0.17 -4.46
CA TYR A 36 -8.14 0.63 -4.02
C TYR A 36 -7.94 0.45 -2.52
N ALA A 37 -6.72 0.67 -2.08
CA ALA A 37 -6.40 0.64 -0.66
C ALA A 37 -5.57 1.87 -0.26
N TYR A 38 -5.90 2.47 0.88
CA TYR A 38 -5.09 3.50 1.53
C TYR A 38 -4.61 3.02 2.88
N MET A 39 -3.32 3.21 3.13
CA MET A 39 -2.71 2.83 4.40
C MET A 39 -3.01 3.85 5.48
N VAL A 40 -3.42 3.36 6.64
CA VAL A 40 -3.44 4.11 7.90
C VAL A 40 -2.09 3.89 8.57
N ARG A 41 -1.36 4.98 8.79
CA ARG A 41 0.02 4.95 9.26
C ARG A 41 0.18 5.68 10.58
N SER A 42 1.13 5.22 11.39
CA SER A 42 1.52 5.91 12.62
C SER A 42 2.07 7.31 12.33
N THR A 43 1.68 8.25 13.16
CA THR A 43 2.22 9.61 13.20
C THR A 43 3.25 9.80 14.32
N CYS A 44 3.37 8.83 15.23
CA CYS A 44 4.31 8.89 16.33
C CYS A 44 5.50 7.93 16.12
N PRO A 45 6.70 8.26 16.64
CA PRO A 45 7.90 7.45 16.43
C PRO A 45 7.89 6.14 17.22
N ARG A 46 7.23 6.11 18.37
CA ARG A 46 7.05 4.91 19.20
C ARG A 46 5.92 5.15 20.18
N GLY A 47 4.99 4.21 20.26
CA GLY A 47 3.86 4.33 21.19
C GLY A 47 3.05 3.04 21.24
N LYS A 48 2.27 2.90 22.29
CA LYS A 48 1.30 1.83 22.43
C LYS A 48 0.01 2.26 21.73
N ILE A 49 -0.58 1.37 20.97
CA ILE A 49 -1.92 1.58 20.37
C ILE A 49 -2.93 1.25 21.46
N LEU A 50 -3.65 2.26 21.91
CA LEU A 50 -4.69 2.11 22.94
C LEU A 50 -6.06 1.84 22.30
N LYS A 51 -6.33 2.54 21.19
CA LYS A 51 -7.60 2.45 20.48
C LYS A 51 -7.45 2.86 19.02
N ILE A 52 -8.23 2.24 18.16
CA ILE A 52 -8.41 2.65 16.77
C ILE A 52 -9.89 2.97 16.58
N ASP A 53 -10.20 4.25 16.44
CA ASP A 53 -11.55 4.73 16.16
C ASP A 53 -11.78 4.75 14.65
N VAL A 54 -12.60 3.82 14.18
CA VAL A 54 -12.93 3.66 12.77
C VAL A 54 -14.32 4.26 12.53
N PRO A 55 -14.48 5.22 11.58
CA PRO A 55 -15.79 5.76 11.24
C PRO A 55 -16.68 4.66 10.64
N GLN A 56 -17.99 4.92 10.62
CA GLN A 56 -18.92 4.00 9.97
C GLN A 56 -18.56 3.82 8.50
N MET A 57 -18.25 2.58 8.12
CA MET A 57 -17.87 2.24 6.75
C MET A 57 -19.11 2.12 5.86
N PRO A 58 -19.17 2.83 4.72
CA PRO A 58 -20.21 2.64 3.72
C PRO A 58 -20.17 1.23 3.13
N LYS A 59 -21.26 0.81 2.50
CA LYS A 59 -21.32 -0.49 1.81
C LYS A 59 -20.21 -0.57 0.72
N GLY A 60 -19.45 -1.64 0.74
CA GLY A 60 -18.33 -1.87 -0.19
C GLY A 60 -16.99 -1.31 0.28
N TYR A 61 -16.94 -0.69 1.47
CA TYR A 61 -15.71 -0.23 2.10
C TYR A 61 -15.43 -1.03 3.37
N ARG A 62 -14.16 -1.25 3.65
CA ARG A 62 -13.71 -1.99 4.83
C ARG A 62 -12.43 -1.38 5.38
N PHE A 63 -12.31 -1.40 6.71
CA PHE A 63 -11.03 -1.25 7.39
C PHE A 63 -10.47 -2.65 7.69
N ILE A 64 -9.20 -2.83 7.45
CA ILE A 64 -8.47 -4.10 7.65
C ILE A 64 -7.26 -3.78 8.54
N SER A 65 -7.11 -4.55 9.61
CA SER A 65 -6.02 -4.41 10.60
C SER A 65 -5.31 -5.73 10.85
N ALA A 66 -4.42 -5.76 11.82
CA ALA A 66 -3.75 -6.97 12.25
C ALA A 66 -4.72 -8.06 12.75
N GLU A 67 -5.89 -7.68 13.25
CA GLU A 67 -6.91 -8.60 13.77
C GLU A 67 -7.66 -9.35 12.66
N ASP A 68 -7.69 -8.77 11.45
CA ASP A 68 -8.33 -9.40 10.29
C ASP A 68 -7.44 -10.45 9.60
N ILE A 69 -6.18 -10.58 10.02
CA ILE A 69 -5.29 -11.60 9.48
C ILE A 69 -5.69 -12.95 10.06
N PRO A 70 -6.03 -13.95 9.20
CA PRO A 70 -6.42 -15.27 9.69
C PRO A 70 -5.33 -15.90 10.58
N GLU A 71 -5.73 -16.69 11.60
CA GLU A 71 -4.79 -17.37 12.51
C GLU A 71 -3.73 -18.21 11.81
N LYS A 72 -4.06 -18.78 10.64
CA LYS A 72 -3.11 -19.50 9.77
C LYS A 72 -2.16 -18.56 9.03
N GLY A 73 -2.52 -17.29 8.90
CA GLY A 73 -1.70 -16.22 8.34
C GLY A 73 -0.87 -15.60 9.44
N LYS A 74 0.41 -15.35 9.17
CA LYS A 74 1.25 -14.63 10.11
C LYS A 74 1.23 -13.16 9.75
N ASN A 75 1.07 -12.28 10.76
CA ASN A 75 1.25 -10.84 10.61
C ASN A 75 2.74 -10.49 10.47
N GLU A 76 3.43 -11.22 9.61
CA GLU A 76 4.87 -11.13 9.39
C GLU A 76 5.15 -11.07 7.90
N LEU A 77 6.03 -10.17 7.50
CA LEU A 77 6.58 -10.10 6.16
C LEU A 77 7.98 -10.73 6.19
N TRP A 78 8.14 -11.78 5.44
CA TRP A 78 9.43 -12.46 5.36
C TRP A 78 10.26 -11.87 4.21
N MET A 79 11.15 -10.94 4.55
CA MET A 79 12.14 -10.42 3.58
C MET A 79 13.51 -11.03 3.84
N ILE A 80 14.17 -10.66 4.94
CA ILE A 80 15.48 -11.18 5.37
C ILE A 80 15.32 -11.92 6.70
N SER A 81 14.53 -11.37 7.61
CA SER A 81 14.16 -11.94 8.89
C SER A 81 12.63 -11.88 9.07
N LYS A 82 12.10 -12.61 10.04
CA LYS A 82 10.66 -12.68 10.34
C LYS A 82 10.21 -11.61 11.33
N ASP A 83 10.90 -10.51 11.39
CA ASP A 83 10.68 -9.43 12.36
C ASP A 83 9.83 -8.26 11.81
N TRP A 84 9.52 -8.26 10.50
CA TRP A 84 8.68 -7.25 9.89
C TRP A 84 7.20 -7.62 9.99
N ARG A 85 6.42 -6.75 10.61
CA ARG A 85 4.97 -6.90 10.71
C ARG A 85 4.28 -6.29 9.50
N ALA A 86 3.23 -6.93 9.01
CA ALA A 86 2.36 -6.35 7.98
C ALA A 86 1.58 -5.17 8.57
N PHE A 87 1.05 -5.34 9.79
CA PHE A 87 0.34 -4.31 10.54
C PHE A 87 0.83 -4.23 11.99
N ALA A 88 0.96 -3.03 12.51
CA ALA A 88 1.14 -2.80 13.93
C ALA A 88 -0.12 -3.24 14.69
N LYS A 89 0.03 -3.99 15.80
CA LYS A 89 -1.09 -4.49 16.59
C LYS A 89 -1.18 -3.79 17.95
N ASP A 90 -0.17 -3.97 18.78
CA ASP A 90 -0.20 -3.47 20.15
C ASP A 90 0.57 -2.15 20.32
N TYR A 91 1.56 -1.94 19.48
CA TYR A 91 2.43 -0.77 19.53
C TYR A 91 3.04 -0.49 18.16
N VAL A 92 3.44 0.77 17.95
CA VAL A 92 4.19 1.23 16.78
C VAL A 92 5.64 1.48 17.15
N LEU A 93 6.54 1.24 16.21
CA LEU A 93 7.99 1.35 16.39
C LEU A 93 8.61 2.54 15.69
N TYR A 94 7.94 3.07 14.65
CA TYR A 94 8.44 4.19 13.85
C TYR A 94 7.30 4.97 13.19
N VAL A 95 7.59 6.22 12.84
CA VAL A 95 6.67 7.06 12.07
C VAL A 95 6.43 6.43 10.69
N GLY A 96 5.18 6.28 10.32
CA GLY A 96 4.80 5.70 9.04
C GLY A 96 4.59 4.18 9.08
N GLU A 97 4.78 3.51 10.23
CA GLU A 97 4.43 2.10 10.37
C GLU A 97 2.95 1.88 10.06
N THR A 98 2.64 0.85 9.28
CA THR A 98 1.27 0.57 8.85
C THR A 98 0.47 -0.03 10.00
N ILE A 99 -0.66 0.60 10.34
CA ILE A 99 -1.60 0.14 11.38
C ILE A 99 -2.75 -0.64 10.73
N GLY A 100 -3.20 -0.21 9.55
CA GLY A 100 -4.26 -0.87 8.82
C GLY A 100 -4.43 -0.32 7.42
N LEU A 101 -5.42 -0.84 6.72
CA LEU A 101 -5.81 -0.43 5.37
C LEU A 101 -7.30 -0.07 5.33
N VAL A 102 -7.64 0.99 4.62
CA VAL A 102 -9.00 1.23 4.18
C VAL A 102 -9.11 0.80 2.73
N VAL A 103 -10.05 -0.08 2.41
CA VAL A 103 -10.23 -0.67 1.08
C VAL A 103 -11.61 -0.35 0.54
N GLY A 104 -11.72 -0.08 -0.77
CA GLY A 104 -12.98 0.20 -1.44
C GLY A 104 -12.83 0.65 -2.89
N PRO A 105 -13.95 0.89 -3.60
CA PRO A 105 -13.95 1.16 -5.03
C PRO A 105 -13.57 2.59 -5.42
N ASP A 106 -13.76 3.60 -4.54
CA ASP A 106 -13.52 5.01 -4.86
C ASP A 106 -12.40 5.61 -4.03
N ARG A 107 -11.41 6.20 -4.69
CA ARG A 107 -10.21 6.79 -4.07
C ARG A 107 -10.52 8.02 -3.20
N THR A 108 -11.50 8.83 -3.60
CA THR A 108 -11.85 10.06 -2.88
C THR A 108 -12.52 9.73 -1.56
N VAL A 109 -13.46 8.78 -1.60
CA VAL A 109 -14.12 8.28 -0.39
C VAL A 109 -13.11 7.61 0.54
N LEU A 110 -12.21 6.78 0.00
CA LEU A 110 -11.15 6.14 0.79
C LEU A 110 -10.24 7.14 1.49
N LYS A 111 -9.87 8.22 0.80
CA LYS A 111 -9.06 9.28 1.41
C LYS A 111 -9.78 9.91 2.59
N ASN A 112 -11.05 10.27 2.42
CA ASN A 112 -11.86 10.84 3.49
C ASN A 112 -12.00 9.87 4.67
N LEU A 113 -12.29 8.59 4.40
CA LEU A 113 -12.41 7.57 5.45
C LEU A 113 -11.09 7.42 6.22
N ARG A 114 -9.95 7.31 5.52
CA ARG A 114 -8.64 7.24 6.14
C ARG A 114 -8.35 8.43 7.05
N ASP A 115 -8.66 9.65 6.57
CA ASP A 115 -8.36 10.90 7.28
C ASP A 115 -9.24 11.08 8.54
N ASN A 116 -10.35 10.32 8.64
CA ASN A 116 -11.24 10.28 9.80
C ASN A 116 -10.99 9.07 10.73
N ILE A 117 -9.98 8.25 10.47
CA ILE A 117 -9.55 7.21 11.40
C ILE A 117 -8.59 7.84 12.41
N HIS A 118 -8.94 7.70 13.68
CA HIS A 118 -8.11 8.19 14.79
C HIS A 118 -7.48 7.02 15.53
N VAL A 119 -6.19 7.13 15.80
CA VAL A 119 -5.41 6.15 16.55
C VAL A 119 -4.89 6.83 17.81
N GLU A 120 -5.29 6.31 18.95
CA GLU A 120 -4.80 6.72 20.27
C GLU A 120 -3.67 5.84 20.76
#